data_19bf220dbccbd44e5832b4247eb13974
#
_entry.id   19bf220dbccbd44e5832b4247eb13974
#
_cell.length_a   1.000
_cell.length_b   1.000
_cell.length_c   1.000
_cell.angle_alpha   90.00
_cell.angle_beta   90.00
_cell.angle_gamma   90.00
#
_symmetry.space_group_name_H-M   'P 1'
#
loop_
_entity.id
_entity.type
_entity.pdbx_description
1 polymer ?
#
loop_
_entity_poly.entity_id
_entity_poly.type
_entity_poly.pdbx_seq_one_letter_code
_entity_poly.pdbx_strand_id
1 'polypeptide(L)'
;NLEKQLSQLCYVGDGTLYIMMNNTIYYANLKTKEWGALVENVEDGSFAINSDGSMLAYNTSGKAYDTENITIVNLKNGEKKTIEAGADNIITVYGYTGTNLIYGIGSQSDVSKKSFVPVSKLVIVDKDYKEVKSYSQNKIYITGVEITDNIINIKRYKGNSRISDDQLLDNTET
;
A
#
# COMPACT_ATOMS: atom_id res chain seq x y z
N ASN A 1 -16.01 -10.90 11.37
CA ASN A 1 -14.77 -10.95 10.62
C ASN A 1 -15.02 -10.87 9.10
N LEU A 2 -15.95 -11.65 8.56
CA LEU A 2 -16.30 -11.63 7.14
C LEU A 2 -16.83 -10.26 6.69
N GLU A 3 -17.72 -9.64 7.45
CA GLU A 3 -18.24 -8.29 7.15
C GLU A 3 -17.13 -7.25 7.07
N LYS A 4 -16.14 -7.32 7.98
CA LYS A 4 -14.98 -6.43 7.95
C LYS A 4 -14.15 -6.64 6.68
N GLN A 5 -13.92 -7.88 6.27
CA GLN A 5 -13.17 -8.19 5.05
C GLN A 5 -13.90 -7.75 3.79
N LEU A 6 -15.20 -8.03 3.70
CA LEU A 6 -16.04 -7.59 2.58
C LEU A 6 -16.14 -6.06 2.49
N SER A 7 -16.13 -5.36 3.64
CA SER A 7 -16.10 -3.89 3.66
C SER A 7 -14.75 -3.31 3.21
N GLN A 8 -13.66 -4.08 3.29
CA GLN A 8 -12.33 -3.66 2.86
C GLN A 8 -12.16 -3.71 1.33
N LEU A 9 -12.70 -4.74 0.68
CA LEU A 9 -12.68 -4.85 -0.78
C LEU A 9 -13.91 -5.62 -1.26
N CYS A 10 -14.79 -4.92 -1.96
CA CYS A 10 -15.84 -5.49 -2.78
C CYS A 10 -16.11 -4.51 -3.93
N TYR A 11 -15.60 -4.80 -5.11
CA TYR A 11 -15.67 -3.90 -6.26
C TYR A 11 -15.96 -4.68 -7.55
N VAL A 12 -16.79 -4.11 -8.42
CA VAL A 12 -17.04 -4.65 -9.75
C VAL A 12 -16.60 -3.64 -10.82
N GLY A 13 -15.60 -4.02 -11.60
CA GLY A 13 -15.10 -3.21 -12.71
C GLY A 13 -14.96 -4.03 -13.98
N ASP A 14 -15.44 -3.50 -15.10
CA ASP A 14 -15.42 -4.14 -16.44
C ASP A 14 -15.87 -5.62 -16.44
N GLY A 15 -16.92 -5.92 -15.68
CA GLY A 15 -17.45 -7.29 -15.56
C GLY A 15 -16.59 -8.24 -14.74
N THR A 16 -15.63 -7.76 -13.98
CA THR A 16 -14.86 -8.53 -13.03
C THR A 16 -15.19 -8.09 -11.60
N LEU A 17 -15.56 -9.04 -10.76
CA LEU A 17 -15.73 -8.84 -9.32
C LEU A 17 -14.37 -9.05 -8.63
N TYR A 18 -13.99 -8.13 -7.78
CA TYR A 18 -12.87 -8.25 -6.85
C TYR A 18 -13.41 -8.26 -5.42
N ILE A 19 -13.00 -9.23 -4.64
CA ILE A 19 -13.49 -9.41 -3.28
C ILE A 19 -12.41 -9.96 -2.35
N MET A 20 -12.36 -9.45 -1.11
CA MET A 20 -11.49 -9.99 -0.08
C MET A 20 -12.27 -10.92 0.85
N MET A 21 -11.78 -12.14 1.01
CA MET A 21 -12.30 -13.13 1.96
C MET A 21 -11.16 -13.98 2.51
N ASN A 22 -11.19 -14.26 3.82
CA ASN A 22 -10.22 -15.14 4.48
C ASN A 22 -8.75 -14.80 4.15
N ASN A 23 -8.41 -13.52 4.21
CA ASN A 23 -7.07 -12.99 3.91
C ASN A 23 -6.61 -13.31 2.47
N THR A 24 -7.53 -13.49 1.55
CA THR A 24 -7.25 -13.69 0.12
C THR A 24 -8.08 -12.70 -0.68
N ILE A 25 -7.43 -12.03 -1.64
CA ILE A 25 -8.12 -11.20 -2.62
C ILE A 25 -8.38 -12.04 -3.84
N TYR A 26 -9.66 -12.21 -4.17
CA TYR A 26 -10.14 -12.97 -5.33
C TYR A 26 -10.59 -12.05 -6.44
N TYR A 27 -10.50 -12.55 -7.66
CA TYR A 27 -11.21 -11.99 -8.81
C TYR A 27 -12.16 -13.03 -9.41
N ALA A 28 -13.26 -12.58 -9.99
CA ALA A 28 -14.17 -13.41 -10.75
C ALA A 28 -14.67 -12.63 -11.98
N ASN A 29 -14.33 -13.10 -13.18
CA ASN A 29 -14.85 -12.53 -14.41
C ASN A 29 -16.29 -13.02 -14.61
N LEU A 30 -17.24 -12.11 -14.56
CA LEU A 30 -18.67 -12.43 -14.61
C LEU A 30 -19.13 -12.85 -16.02
N LYS A 31 -18.36 -12.50 -17.06
CA LYS A 31 -18.64 -12.89 -18.46
C LYS A 31 -18.09 -14.27 -18.80
N THR A 32 -16.78 -14.49 -18.53
CA THR A 32 -16.10 -15.76 -18.88
C THR A 32 -16.27 -16.85 -17.83
N LYS A 33 -16.71 -16.50 -16.62
CA LYS A 33 -16.82 -17.38 -15.43
C LYS A 33 -15.48 -17.86 -14.88
N GLU A 34 -14.38 -17.28 -15.35
CA GLU A 34 -13.06 -17.51 -14.77
C GLU A 34 -12.93 -16.80 -13.43
N TRP A 35 -12.30 -17.46 -12.48
CA TRP A 35 -12.02 -16.90 -11.17
C TRP A 35 -10.72 -17.44 -10.60
N GLY A 36 -10.14 -16.73 -9.65
CA GLY A 36 -8.91 -17.14 -8.99
C GLY A 36 -8.52 -16.21 -7.86
N ALA A 37 -7.43 -16.57 -7.18
CA ALA A 37 -6.79 -15.69 -6.22
C ALA A 37 -5.90 -14.67 -6.95
N LEU A 38 -6.02 -13.41 -6.56
CA LEU A 38 -5.11 -12.35 -6.99
C LEU A 38 -3.87 -12.32 -6.09
N VAL A 39 -4.09 -12.39 -4.78
CA VAL A 39 -3.05 -12.50 -3.76
C VAL A 39 -3.60 -13.27 -2.54
N GLU A 40 -2.82 -14.20 -2.01
CA GLU A 40 -3.15 -15.04 -0.86
C GLU A 40 -2.35 -14.61 0.38
N ASN A 41 -2.86 -14.98 1.56
CA ASN A 41 -2.23 -14.72 2.85
C ASN A 41 -1.91 -13.23 3.09
N VAL A 42 -2.84 -12.36 2.71
CA VAL A 42 -2.72 -10.91 2.84
C VAL A 42 -2.72 -10.52 4.30
N GLU A 43 -1.65 -9.91 4.77
CA GLU A 43 -1.52 -9.39 6.12
C GLU A 43 -2.21 -8.02 6.26
N ASP A 44 -2.70 -7.71 7.45
CA ASP A 44 -3.27 -6.39 7.74
C ASP A 44 -2.24 -5.29 7.45
N GLY A 45 -2.65 -4.26 6.70
CA GLY A 45 -1.78 -3.15 6.31
C GLY A 45 -0.88 -3.42 5.10
N SER A 46 -0.97 -4.60 4.46
CA SER A 46 -0.20 -4.92 3.25
C SER A 46 -0.89 -4.51 1.95
N PHE A 47 -2.06 -3.91 2.02
CA PHE A 47 -2.80 -3.41 0.85
C PHE A 47 -3.56 -2.14 1.17
N ALA A 48 -3.92 -1.40 0.13
CA ALA A 48 -4.75 -0.21 0.20
C ALA A 48 -5.63 -0.07 -1.04
N ILE A 49 -6.76 0.59 -0.86
CA ILE A 49 -7.72 0.91 -1.92
C ILE A 49 -7.93 2.42 -1.89
N ASN A 50 -7.99 3.06 -3.05
CA ASN A 50 -8.30 4.48 -3.14
C ASN A 50 -9.78 4.77 -2.81
N SER A 51 -10.13 6.03 -2.63
CA SER A 51 -11.44 6.45 -2.11
C SER A 51 -12.63 6.04 -2.99
N ASP A 52 -12.46 5.97 -4.31
CA ASP A 52 -13.53 5.53 -5.23
C ASP A 52 -13.56 4.00 -5.46
N GLY A 53 -12.66 3.25 -4.81
CA GLY A 53 -12.58 1.80 -4.90
C GLY A 53 -12.01 1.26 -6.21
N SER A 54 -11.49 2.11 -7.09
CA SER A 54 -11.06 1.71 -8.43
C SER A 54 -9.61 1.25 -8.53
N MET A 55 -8.78 1.60 -7.55
CA MET A 55 -7.35 1.27 -7.54
C MET A 55 -7.02 0.47 -6.28
N LEU A 56 -6.41 -0.68 -6.46
CA LEU A 56 -5.88 -1.53 -5.40
C LEU A 56 -4.36 -1.55 -5.50
N ALA A 57 -3.66 -1.27 -4.41
CA ALA A 57 -2.23 -1.50 -4.28
C ALA A 57 -1.96 -2.50 -3.16
N TYR A 58 -1.02 -3.40 -3.35
CA TYR A 58 -0.66 -4.39 -2.33
C TYR A 58 0.81 -4.79 -2.43
N ASN A 59 1.37 -5.18 -1.30
CA ASN A 59 2.67 -5.84 -1.25
C ASN A 59 2.54 -7.16 -1.99
N THR A 60 3.33 -7.41 -3.02
CA THR A 60 3.09 -8.51 -3.97
C THR A 60 3.11 -9.89 -3.30
N SER A 61 3.89 -10.05 -2.25
CA SER A 61 3.90 -11.27 -1.42
C SER A 61 2.71 -11.38 -0.45
N GLY A 62 1.90 -10.35 -0.29
CA GLY A 62 0.85 -10.26 0.73
C GLY A 62 1.36 -10.00 2.15
N LYS A 63 2.68 -9.92 2.37
CA LYS A 63 3.31 -9.73 3.68
C LYS A 63 3.36 -8.26 4.09
N ALA A 64 3.73 -7.99 5.35
CA ALA A 64 3.85 -6.63 5.89
C ALA A 64 4.80 -5.72 5.08
N TYR A 65 5.72 -6.29 4.33
CA TYR A 65 6.57 -5.62 3.35
C TYR A 65 6.99 -6.60 2.25
N ASP A 66 7.50 -6.08 1.16
CA ASP A 66 8.07 -6.85 0.06
C ASP A 66 9.54 -6.47 -0.17
N THR A 67 10.32 -7.38 -0.73
CA THR A 67 11.72 -7.13 -1.10
C THR A 67 11.89 -6.92 -2.61
N GLU A 68 10.84 -7.16 -3.38
CA GLU A 68 10.85 -7.04 -4.83
C GLU A 68 10.02 -5.84 -5.28
N ASN A 69 8.71 -5.89 -5.04
CA ASN A 69 7.82 -4.84 -5.54
C ASN A 69 6.45 -4.81 -4.83
N ILE A 70 5.75 -3.72 -5.03
CA ILE A 70 4.30 -3.62 -4.82
C ILE A 70 3.58 -3.71 -6.15
N THR A 71 2.41 -4.33 -6.15
CA THR A 71 1.53 -4.44 -7.33
C THR A 71 0.36 -3.48 -7.20
N ILE A 72 0.04 -2.80 -8.29
CA ILE A 72 -1.10 -1.90 -8.39
C ILE A 72 -2.03 -2.43 -9.47
N VAL A 73 -3.32 -2.52 -9.16
CA VAL A 73 -4.35 -3.00 -10.09
C VAL A 73 -5.39 -1.92 -10.29
N ASN A 74 -5.60 -1.55 -11.54
CA ASN A 74 -6.78 -0.78 -11.92
C ASN A 74 -7.96 -1.75 -12.01
N LEU A 75 -8.87 -1.67 -11.03
CA LEU A 75 -10.00 -2.59 -10.93
C LEU A 75 -11.08 -2.33 -12.00
N LYS A 76 -11.03 -1.18 -12.70
CA LYS A 76 -11.95 -0.87 -13.81
C LYS A 76 -11.65 -1.68 -15.05
N ASN A 77 -10.37 -1.96 -15.34
CA ASN A 77 -9.93 -2.61 -16.58
C ASN A 77 -8.99 -3.81 -16.36
N GLY A 78 -8.60 -4.10 -15.11
CA GLY A 78 -7.69 -5.20 -14.75
C GLY A 78 -6.22 -4.94 -15.08
N GLU A 79 -5.85 -3.74 -15.52
CA GLU A 79 -4.46 -3.39 -15.80
C GLU A 79 -3.62 -3.43 -14.53
N LYS A 80 -2.45 -4.06 -14.62
CA LYS A 80 -1.51 -4.18 -13.49
C LYS A 80 -0.22 -3.43 -13.79
N LYS A 81 0.31 -2.79 -12.74
CA LYS A 81 1.65 -2.18 -12.73
C LYS A 81 2.37 -2.55 -11.45
N THR A 82 3.70 -2.46 -11.47
CA THR A 82 4.54 -2.68 -10.31
C THR A 82 5.44 -1.49 -10.03
N ILE A 83 5.74 -1.26 -8.75
CA ILE A 83 6.81 -0.35 -8.31
C ILE A 83 7.83 -1.20 -7.58
N GLU A 84 9.06 -1.20 -8.04
CA GLU A 84 10.14 -2.01 -7.49
C GLU A 84 10.74 -1.38 -6.23
N ALA A 85 11.11 -2.21 -5.27
CA ALA A 85 11.80 -1.77 -4.05
C ALA A 85 13.20 -1.21 -4.36
N GLY A 86 13.85 -1.74 -5.39
CA GLY A 86 15.25 -1.52 -5.67
C GLY A 86 16.15 -2.46 -4.87
N ALA A 87 17.44 -2.54 -5.27
CA ALA A 87 18.39 -3.44 -4.64
C ALA A 87 18.56 -3.14 -3.14
N ASP A 88 18.63 -4.20 -2.32
CA ASP A 88 18.83 -4.15 -0.87
C ASP A 88 17.76 -3.35 -0.08
N ASN A 89 16.63 -3.06 -0.70
CA ASN A 89 15.52 -2.36 -0.09
C ASN A 89 14.33 -3.28 0.22
N ILE A 90 13.46 -2.75 1.09
CA ILE A 90 12.09 -3.22 1.28
C ILE A 90 11.13 -2.12 0.83
N ILE A 91 9.93 -2.52 0.43
CA ILE A 91 8.84 -1.63 0.05
C ILE A 91 7.55 -2.07 0.73
N THR A 92 6.70 -1.12 1.10
CA THR A 92 5.38 -1.43 1.66
C THR A 92 4.35 -0.36 1.29
N VAL A 93 3.13 -0.79 1.01
CA VAL A 93 1.99 0.10 0.76
C VAL A 93 1.51 0.71 2.07
N TYR A 94 1.15 2.01 2.03
CA TYR A 94 0.49 2.67 3.16
C TYR A 94 -0.93 3.10 2.84
N GLY A 95 -1.21 3.62 1.65
CA GLY A 95 -2.55 4.10 1.32
C GLY A 95 -2.61 4.99 0.11
N TYR A 96 -3.72 5.71 0.00
CA TYR A 96 -3.96 6.70 -1.04
C TYR A 96 -4.43 8.02 -0.44
N THR A 97 -4.01 9.13 -1.05
CA THR A 97 -4.71 10.41 -1.00
C THR A 97 -5.31 10.64 -2.39
N GLY A 98 -6.65 10.63 -2.48
CA GLY A 98 -7.29 10.66 -3.80
C GLY A 98 -6.78 9.57 -4.74
N THR A 99 -6.10 9.98 -5.82
CA THR A 99 -5.45 9.08 -6.79
C THR A 99 -3.97 8.83 -6.52
N ASN A 100 -3.36 9.57 -5.59
CA ASN A 100 -1.94 9.48 -5.29
C ASN A 100 -1.67 8.30 -4.34
N LEU A 101 -0.78 7.41 -4.77
CA LEU A 101 -0.36 6.27 -3.95
C LEU A 101 0.76 6.66 -3.00
N ILE A 102 0.63 6.21 -1.75
CA ILE A 102 1.62 6.41 -0.68
C ILE A 102 2.24 5.07 -0.34
N TYR A 103 3.55 4.97 -0.44
CA TYR A 103 4.30 3.78 -0.04
C TYR A 103 5.59 4.14 0.68
N GLY A 104 6.15 3.17 1.38
CA GLY A 104 7.39 3.34 2.12
C GLY A 104 8.52 2.50 1.57
N ILE A 105 9.74 3.00 1.67
CA ILE A 105 10.98 2.30 1.34
C ILE A 105 11.88 2.27 2.58
N GLY A 106 12.52 1.12 2.83
CA GLY A 106 13.51 0.93 3.88
C GLY A 106 14.65 0.05 3.42
N SER A 107 15.64 -0.18 4.28
CA SER A 107 16.75 -1.09 3.98
C SER A 107 16.47 -2.50 4.51
N GLN A 108 16.75 -3.54 3.71
CA GLN A 108 16.69 -4.94 4.15
C GLN A 108 17.62 -5.20 5.34
N SER A 109 18.76 -4.53 5.38
CA SER A 109 19.74 -4.70 6.48
C SER A 109 19.22 -4.26 7.86
N ASP A 110 18.14 -3.47 7.91
CA ASP A 110 17.53 -2.99 9.15
C ASP A 110 16.39 -3.89 9.64
N VAL A 111 15.84 -4.75 8.81
CA VAL A 111 14.70 -5.62 9.15
C VAL A 111 15.01 -6.48 10.38
N SER A 112 16.16 -7.15 10.41
CA SER A 112 16.56 -8.01 11.54
C SER A 112 16.91 -7.26 12.82
N LYS A 113 17.10 -5.93 12.74
CA LYS A 113 17.49 -5.08 13.86
C LYS A 113 16.32 -4.38 14.54
N LYS A 114 15.11 -4.48 13.97
CA LYS A 114 13.92 -3.77 14.44
C LYS A 114 12.78 -4.73 14.72
N SER A 115 11.93 -4.35 15.65
CA SER A 115 10.67 -5.05 15.97
C SER A 115 9.48 -4.56 15.12
N PHE A 116 9.74 -3.72 14.13
CA PHE A 116 8.77 -3.15 13.21
C PHE A 116 9.37 -3.09 11.80
N VAL A 117 8.55 -2.91 10.78
CA VAL A 117 9.00 -2.71 9.40
C VAL A 117 9.79 -1.39 9.30
N PRO A 118 11.11 -1.42 9.04
CA PRO A 118 11.98 -0.25 9.17
C PRO A 118 11.96 0.66 7.93
N VAL A 119 10.85 1.31 7.68
CA VAL A 119 10.72 2.28 6.58
C VAL A 119 11.47 3.56 6.94
N SER A 120 12.33 4.02 6.06
CA SER A 120 13.15 5.24 6.22
C SER A 120 12.75 6.38 5.29
N LYS A 121 12.02 6.08 4.21
CA LYS A 121 11.49 7.07 3.26
C LYS A 121 10.03 6.77 2.94
N LEU A 122 9.18 7.79 3.04
CA LEU A 122 7.82 7.78 2.48
C LEU A 122 7.86 8.42 1.09
N VAL A 123 7.15 7.84 0.15
CA VAL A 123 7.05 8.33 -1.23
C VAL A 123 5.59 8.46 -1.60
N ILE A 124 5.25 9.56 -2.26
CA ILE A 124 3.95 9.83 -2.86
C ILE A 124 4.13 9.92 -4.36
N VAL A 125 3.39 9.12 -5.09
CA VAL A 125 3.37 9.13 -6.57
C VAL A 125 1.98 9.50 -7.07
N ASP A 126 1.95 10.21 -8.20
CA ASP A 126 0.70 10.53 -8.89
C ASP A 126 0.12 9.33 -9.65
N LYS A 127 -0.98 9.55 -10.39
CA LYS A 127 -1.64 8.54 -11.23
C LYS A 127 -0.74 7.98 -12.35
N ASP A 128 0.32 8.70 -12.73
CA ASP A 128 1.30 8.29 -13.74
C ASP A 128 2.54 7.64 -13.10
N TYR A 129 2.49 7.40 -11.76
CA TYR A 129 3.55 6.81 -10.93
C TYR A 129 4.84 7.65 -10.88
N LYS A 130 4.72 8.96 -11.06
CA LYS A 130 5.84 9.90 -10.85
C LYS A 130 5.86 10.36 -9.41
N GLU A 131 7.05 10.38 -8.79
CA GLU A 131 7.23 10.93 -7.45
C GLU A 131 6.86 12.42 -7.47
N VAL A 132 5.83 12.78 -6.69
CA VAL A 132 5.38 14.16 -6.51
C VAL A 132 5.82 14.71 -5.17
N LYS A 133 6.03 13.84 -4.20
CA LYS A 133 6.50 14.21 -2.87
C LYS A 133 7.18 13.05 -2.17
N SER A 134 8.11 13.36 -1.29
CA SER A 134 8.66 12.35 -0.37
C SER A 134 9.00 12.95 0.99
N TYR A 135 9.10 12.08 1.99
CA TYR A 135 9.48 12.41 3.34
C TYR A 135 10.56 11.45 3.84
N SER A 136 11.64 11.99 4.35
CA SER A 136 12.66 11.21 5.05
C SER A 136 13.41 12.10 6.03
N GLN A 137 13.84 11.53 7.14
CA GLN A 137 14.70 12.20 8.11
C GLN A 137 15.83 11.28 8.56
N ASN A 138 17.02 11.83 8.76
CA ASN A 138 18.19 11.05 9.15
C ASN A 138 17.96 10.29 10.47
N LYS A 139 18.19 8.97 10.45
CA LYS A 139 18.02 8.05 11.59
C LYS A 139 16.59 7.96 12.15
N ILE A 140 15.61 8.39 11.39
CA ILE A 140 14.17 8.27 11.73
C ILE A 140 13.55 7.18 10.89
N TYR A 141 12.73 6.35 11.53
CA TYR A 141 11.91 5.33 10.88
C TYR A 141 10.44 5.72 10.94
N ILE A 142 9.72 5.36 9.90
CA ILE A 142 8.27 5.50 9.77
C ILE A 142 7.66 4.14 10.06
N THR A 143 6.83 4.04 11.09
CA THR A 143 6.22 2.78 11.53
C THR A 143 4.74 2.70 11.22
N GLY A 144 4.16 3.76 10.74
CA GLY A 144 2.77 3.82 10.34
C GLY A 144 2.41 5.18 9.77
N VAL A 145 1.36 5.17 8.99
CA VAL A 145 0.79 6.35 8.35
C VAL A 145 -0.72 6.32 8.55
N GLU A 146 -1.29 7.43 8.99
CA GLU A 146 -2.74 7.63 9.04
C GLU A 146 -3.09 8.74 8.05
N ILE A 147 -3.98 8.44 7.12
CA ILE A 147 -4.36 9.33 6.04
C ILE A 147 -5.78 9.81 6.28
N THR A 148 -5.97 11.13 6.33
CA THR A 148 -7.27 11.78 6.44
C THR A 148 -7.31 12.91 5.42
N ASP A 149 -8.14 12.76 4.41
CA ASP A 149 -8.18 13.66 3.25
C ASP A 149 -6.77 13.77 2.62
N ASN A 150 -6.19 14.96 2.57
CA ASN A 150 -4.84 15.22 2.09
C ASN A 150 -3.78 15.36 3.21
N ILE A 151 -4.14 15.02 4.45
CA ILE A 151 -3.23 15.04 5.59
C ILE A 151 -2.70 13.65 5.85
N ILE A 152 -1.39 13.51 5.87
CA ILE A 152 -0.67 12.28 6.15
C ILE A 152 0.01 12.43 7.50
N ASN A 153 -0.53 11.79 8.53
CA ASN A 153 0.06 11.72 9.86
C ASN A 153 1.08 10.58 9.89
N ILE A 154 2.32 10.91 10.21
CA ILE A 154 3.46 9.98 10.14
C ILE A 154 3.87 9.61 11.57
N LYS A 155 3.76 8.31 11.90
CA LYS A 155 4.26 7.75 13.17
C LYS A 155 5.75 7.49 13.05
N ARG A 156 6.55 8.07 13.97
CA ARG A 156 8.00 8.08 13.86
C ARG A 156 8.69 7.39 15.03
N TYR A 157 9.82 6.75 14.72
CA TYR A 157 10.74 6.17 15.68
C TYR A 157 12.17 6.63 15.43
N LYS A 158 12.91 6.85 16.51
CA LYS A 158 14.35 7.03 16.49
C LYS A 158 15.00 5.87 17.25
N GLY A 159 15.81 5.10 16.54
CA GLY A 159 16.26 3.81 17.08
C GLY A 159 15.08 2.86 17.27
N ASN A 160 14.78 2.48 18.52
CA ASN A 160 13.63 1.66 18.91
C ASN A 160 12.61 2.44 19.76
N SER A 161 12.77 3.76 19.88
CA SER A 161 11.90 4.60 20.72
C SER A 161 10.98 5.44 19.85
N ARG A 162 9.70 5.44 20.19
CA ARG A 162 8.72 6.36 19.59
C ARG A 162 9.08 7.79 19.91
N ILE A 163 8.94 8.67 18.93
CA ILE A 163 9.07 10.12 19.06
C ILE A 163 7.75 10.79 18.63
N SER A 164 7.66 12.12 18.70
CA SER A 164 6.48 12.87 18.24
C SER A 164 6.17 12.54 16.78
N ASP A 165 4.90 12.44 16.48
CA ASP A 165 4.42 12.28 15.10
C ASP A 165 4.74 13.54 14.27
N ASP A 166 4.72 13.40 12.96
CA ASP A 166 4.90 14.50 12.02
C ASP A 166 3.75 14.49 11.00
N GLN A 167 3.60 15.56 10.26
CA GLN A 167 2.55 15.69 9.27
C GLN A 167 3.12 16.10 7.91
N LEU A 168 2.57 15.49 6.88
CA LEU A 168 2.80 15.87 5.50
C LEU A 168 1.46 16.20 4.86
N LEU A 169 1.41 17.32 4.13
CA LEU A 169 0.24 17.67 3.32
C LEU A 169 0.47 17.21 1.89
N ASP A 170 -0.47 16.49 1.33
CA ASP A 170 -0.53 16.24 -0.10
C ASP A 170 -1.40 17.29 -0.76
N ASN A 171 -0.77 18.32 -1.31
CA ASN A 171 -1.44 19.41 -2.03
C ASN A 171 -1.38 19.25 -3.54
N THR A 172 -1.10 18.04 -4.03
CA THR A 172 -0.86 17.79 -5.46
C THR A 172 -2.15 17.49 -6.23
N GLU A 173 -3.28 17.33 -5.54
CA GLU A 173 -4.59 17.27 -6.17
C GLU A 173 -5.12 18.70 -6.42
N THR A 174 -5.18 19.07 -7.68
CA THR A 174 -5.94 20.22 -8.20
C THR A 174 -7.00 19.71 -9.19
#